data_f8c0c73b1747ae5e65173572c1c9bb7a
#
_entry.id   f8c0c73b1747ae5e65173572c1c9bb7a
#
_cell.length_a   1.000
_cell.length_b   1.000
_cell.length_c   1.000
_cell.angle_alpha   90.00
_cell.angle_beta   90.00
_cell.angle_gamma   90.00
#
_symmetry.space_group_name_H-M   'P 1'
#
loop_
_entity.id
_entity.type
_entity.pdbx_description
1 polymer ?
#
loop_
_entity_poly.entity_id
_entity_poly.type
_entity_poly.pdbx_seq_one_letter_code
_entity_poly.pdbx_strand_id
1 'polypeptide(L)'
;MPVSPSTDSGIVGHVTIGPMCPVVQIGHPCPDKPYQATLTVLLFTDRSTVLRFQTDSNGNFRSFLAPGEYILKPESPGVMPHAAEIPFVVYAHQFTRVDVAYDSGIR
;
A
#
# COMPACT_ATOMS: atom_id res chain seq x y z
N MET A 1 23.12 21.30 -5.83
CA MET A 1 23.11 20.00 -6.52
C MET A 1 21.69 19.42 -6.49
N PRO A 2 21.21 18.98 -7.63
CA PRO A 2 19.94 18.28 -7.57
C PRO A 2 20.08 17.00 -6.75
N VAL A 3 19.10 16.74 -5.89
CA VAL A 3 19.09 15.52 -5.10
C VAL A 3 18.60 14.42 -6.01
N SER A 4 19.44 13.45 -6.32
CA SER A 4 19.02 12.28 -7.07
C SER A 4 18.06 11.46 -6.22
N PRO A 5 17.03 10.85 -6.82
CA PRO A 5 16.19 9.93 -6.05
C PRO A 5 17.07 8.84 -5.45
N SER A 6 16.85 8.54 -4.19
CA SER A 6 17.59 7.49 -3.51
C SER A 6 17.23 6.14 -4.11
N THR A 7 18.24 5.34 -4.46
CA THR A 7 18.03 3.99 -4.97
C THR A 7 18.16 2.94 -3.86
N ASP A 8 18.43 3.36 -2.63
CA ASP A 8 18.65 2.47 -1.49
C ASP A 8 17.67 2.71 -0.35
N SER A 9 16.64 3.50 -0.59
CA SER A 9 15.58 3.74 0.37
C SER A 9 14.23 3.82 -0.34
N GLY A 10 13.18 3.58 0.40
CA GLY A 10 11.84 3.63 -0.16
C GLY A 10 10.83 2.86 0.66
N ILE A 11 9.82 2.35 -0.03
CA ILE A 11 8.72 1.59 0.56
C ILE A 11 8.63 0.22 -0.12
N VAL A 12 8.29 -0.79 0.66
CA VAL A 12 8.06 -2.14 0.17
C VAL A 12 6.89 -2.74 0.95
N GLY A 13 6.10 -3.57 0.31
CA GLY A 13 5.01 -4.20 1.02
C GLY A 13 4.15 -5.09 0.15
N HIS A 14 3.00 -5.43 0.69
CA HIS A 14 2.07 -6.38 0.08
C HIS A 14 0.65 -5.90 0.31
N VAL A 15 -0.19 -6.03 -0.70
CA VAL A 15 -1.60 -5.65 -0.65
C VAL A 15 -2.46 -6.88 -0.71
N THR A 16 -3.41 -6.97 0.22
CA THR A 16 -4.40 -8.04 0.27
C THR A 16 -5.80 -7.45 0.26
N ILE A 17 -6.78 -8.29 -0.03
CA ILE A 17 -8.19 -7.94 0.03
C ILE A 17 -8.94 -9.04 0.79
N GLY A 18 -9.81 -8.65 1.67
CA GLY A 18 -10.64 -9.54 2.47
C GLY A 18 -11.73 -8.80 3.23
N PRO A 19 -12.63 -9.53 3.86
CA PRO A 19 -12.78 -10.99 3.77
C PRO A 19 -13.27 -11.43 2.38
N MET A 20 -12.89 -12.64 1.98
CA MET A 20 -13.30 -13.19 0.69
C MET A 20 -14.57 -14.02 0.81
N CYS A 21 -14.98 -14.36 2.05
CA CYS A 21 -16.20 -15.08 2.36
C CYS A 21 -16.95 -14.36 3.47
N PRO A 22 -18.29 -14.32 3.42
CA PRO A 22 -19.06 -13.64 4.47
C PRO A 22 -18.98 -14.37 5.82
N VAL A 23 -18.76 -15.68 5.82
CA VAL A 23 -18.62 -16.49 7.02
C VAL A 23 -17.45 -17.45 6.82
N VAL A 24 -16.56 -17.52 7.82
CA VAL A 24 -15.48 -18.48 7.84
C VAL A 24 -15.95 -19.72 8.60
N GLN A 25 -15.88 -20.88 7.95
CA GLN A 25 -16.29 -22.15 8.53
C GLN A 25 -15.07 -22.95 8.96
N ILE A 26 -15.24 -23.74 10.03
CA ILE A 26 -14.19 -24.63 10.51
C ILE A 26 -13.90 -25.67 9.42
N GLY A 27 -12.62 -25.84 9.10
CA GLY A 27 -12.18 -26.76 8.05
C GLY A 27 -12.27 -26.20 6.65
N HIS A 28 -12.81 -25.01 6.47
CA HIS A 28 -12.91 -24.33 5.18
C HIS A 28 -12.38 -22.91 5.29
N PRO A 29 -11.06 -22.74 5.43
CA PRO A 29 -10.47 -21.40 5.56
C PRO A 29 -10.71 -20.58 4.32
N CYS A 30 -10.95 -19.29 4.53
CA CYS A 30 -11.14 -18.33 3.45
C CYS A 30 -10.16 -17.18 3.67
N PRO A 31 -8.87 -17.40 3.40
CA PRO A 31 -7.86 -16.38 3.65
C PRO A 31 -8.03 -15.18 2.72
N ASP A 32 -7.51 -14.04 3.15
CA ASP A 32 -7.40 -12.88 2.29
C ASP A 32 -6.54 -13.22 1.06
N LYS A 33 -6.85 -12.56 -0.04
CA LYS A 33 -6.13 -12.80 -1.29
C LYS A 33 -5.24 -11.62 -1.63
N PRO A 34 -4.15 -11.86 -2.38
CA PRO A 34 -3.39 -10.77 -2.96
C PRO A 34 -4.29 -9.90 -3.84
N TYR A 35 -4.05 -8.60 -3.83
CA TYR A 35 -4.87 -7.65 -4.58
C TYR A 35 -3.98 -6.70 -5.36
N GLN A 36 -4.19 -6.63 -6.67
CA GLN A 36 -3.52 -5.65 -7.50
C GLN A 36 -4.24 -4.31 -7.37
N ALA A 37 -3.55 -3.32 -6.81
CA ALA A 37 -4.13 -2.04 -6.48
C ALA A 37 -3.25 -0.88 -6.96
N THR A 38 -3.88 0.27 -7.15
CA THR A 38 -3.17 1.51 -7.40
C THR A 38 -2.96 2.22 -6.07
N LEU A 39 -1.73 2.60 -5.79
CA LEU A 39 -1.35 3.28 -4.56
C LEU A 39 -0.74 4.63 -4.91
N THR A 40 -1.07 5.65 -4.11
CA THR A 40 -0.52 7.00 -4.27
C THR A 40 0.29 7.33 -3.04
N VAL A 41 1.49 7.86 -3.23
CA VAL A 41 2.33 8.35 -2.13
C VAL A 41 2.21 9.87 -2.10
N LEU A 42 1.86 10.39 -0.92
CA LEU A 42 1.69 11.81 -0.68
C LEU A 42 2.74 12.27 0.32
N LEU A 43 3.15 13.54 0.22
CA LEU A 43 3.93 14.16 1.28
C LEU A 43 3.06 14.33 2.52
N PHE A 44 3.64 14.06 3.68
CA PHE A 44 2.93 14.19 4.94
C PHE A 44 2.53 15.63 5.24
N THR A 45 3.36 16.59 4.83
CA THR A 45 3.19 17.99 5.23
C THR A 45 2.02 18.68 4.53
N ASP A 46 1.91 18.54 3.21
CA ASP A 46 0.91 19.25 2.40
C ASP A 46 0.04 18.33 1.55
N ARG A 47 0.23 17.03 1.68
CA ARG A 47 -0.52 16.00 0.94
C ARG A 47 -0.36 16.10 -0.58
N SER A 48 0.72 16.72 -1.04
CA SER A 48 0.99 16.74 -2.48
C SER A 48 1.43 15.37 -2.96
N THR A 49 1.04 15.02 -4.19
CA THR A 49 1.36 13.72 -4.76
C THR A 49 2.85 13.63 -5.09
N VAL A 50 3.51 12.62 -4.54
CA VAL A 50 4.92 12.33 -4.83
C VAL A 50 5.01 11.39 -6.02
N LEU A 51 4.27 10.28 -5.94
CA LEU A 51 4.21 9.32 -7.04
C LEU A 51 2.96 8.45 -6.91
N ARG A 52 2.60 7.81 -8.01
CA ARG A 52 1.48 6.89 -8.08
C ARG A 52 1.94 5.65 -8.82
N PHE A 53 1.60 4.49 -8.30
CA PHE A 53 2.05 3.23 -8.89
C PHE A 53 1.02 2.14 -8.65
N GLN A 54 1.16 1.05 -9.42
CA GLN A 54 0.29 -0.11 -9.31
C GLN A 54 1.10 -1.29 -8.78
N THR A 55 0.51 -2.07 -7.88
CA THR A 55 1.12 -3.31 -7.40
C THR A 55 1.08 -4.36 -8.51
N ASP A 56 1.86 -5.42 -8.35
CA ASP A 56 1.77 -6.54 -9.28
C ASP A 56 0.54 -7.40 -8.98
N SER A 57 0.34 -8.44 -9.77
CA SER A 57 -0.83 -9.32 -9.62
C SER A 57 -0.83 -10.09 -8.31
N ASN A 58 0.32 -10.20 -7.65
CA ASN A 58 0.45 -10.83 -6.34
C ASN A 58 0.31 -9.83 -5.19
N GLY A 59 0.02 -8.57 -5.50
CA GLY A 59 -0.13 -7.51 -4.51
C GLY A 59 1.19 -6.96 -3.99
N ASN A 60 2.32 -7.41 -4.49
CA ASN A 60 3.62 -6.92 -4.04
C ASN A 60 3.95 -5.57 -4.66
N PHE A 61 4.59 -4.72 -3.89
CA PHE A 61 5.06 -3.45 -4.41
C PHE A 61 6.38 -3.05 -3.79
N ARG A 62 7.13 -2.26 -4.55
CA ARG A 62 8.38 -1.67 -4.11
C ARG A 62 8.59 -0.38 -4.89
N SER A 63 8.89 0.71 -4.19
CA SER A 63 9.17 1.99 -4.82
C SER A 63 10.30 2.69 -4.10
N PHE A 64 11.13 3.36 -4.87
CA PHE A 64 12.22 4.15 -4.31
C PHE A 64 11.68 5.51 -3.89
N LEU A 65 12.03 5.95 -2.69
CA LEU A 65 11.65 7.24 -2.13
C LEU A 65 12.83 7.82 -1.36
N ALA A 66 13.01 9.13 -1.46
CA ALA A 66 13.96 9.82 -0.62
C ALA A 66 13.53 9.75 0.85
N PRO A 67 14.47 9.79 1.80
CA PRO A 67 14.09 9.80 3.21
C PRO A 67 13.15 10.96 3.52
N GLY A 68 12.13 10.70 4.33
CA GLY A 68 11.13 11.69 4.70
C GLY A 68 9.85 11.07 5.22
N GLU A 69 8.88 11.92 5.50
CA GLU A 69 7.56 11.51 5.98
C GLU A 69 6.55 11.56 4.84
N TYR A 70 5.76 10.50 4.74
CA TYR A 70 4.82 10.30 3.64
C TYR A 70 3.51 9.71 4.14
N ILE A 71 2.51 9.71 3.25
CA ILE A 71 1.25 9.00 3.46
C ILE A 71 1.04 8.09 2.26
N LEU A 72 0.74 6.81 2.53
CA LEU A 72 0.34 5.88 1.50
C LEU A 72 -1.18 5.91 1.39
N LYS A 73 -1.68 6.34 0.23
CA LYS A 73 -3.11 6.42 -0.03
C LYS A 73 -3.52 5.32 -0.99
N PRO A 74 -4.18 4.25 -0.50
CA PRO A 74 -4.71 3.23 -1.38
C PRO A 74 -5.89 3.79 -2.17
N GLU A 75 -5.85 3.60 -3.49
CA GLU A 75 -6.94 4.07 -4.35
C GLU A 75 -8.03 3.01 -4.42
N SER A 76 -9.28 3.47 -4.57
CA SER A 76 -10.44 2.59 -4.69
C SER A 76 -11.23 2.97 -5.93
N PRO A 77 -11.74 1.98 -6.69
CA PRO A 77 -12.57 2.29 -7.87
C PRO A 77 -13.94 2.83 -7.50
N GLY A 78 -14.34 2.70 -6.26
CA GLY A 78 -15.63 3.18 -5.75
C GLY A 78 -15.62 3.15 -4.24
N VAL A 79 -16.77 2.88 -3.62
CA VAL A 79 -16.86 2.80 -2.16
C VAL A 79 -16.09 1.58 -1.65
N MET A 80 -16.21 0.47 -2.35
CA MET A 80 -15.51 -0.78 -2.01
C MET A 80 -14.81 -1.31 -3.27
N PRO A 81 -13.70 -2.01 -3.13
CA PRO A 81 -12.98 -2.26 -1.88
C PRO A 81 -12.33 -0.97 -1.35
N HIS A 82 -12.11 -0.90 -0.05
CA HIS A 82 -11.60 0.30 0.61
C HIS A 82 -10.47 -0.05 1.57
N ALA A 83 -9.47 0.82 1.63
CA ALA A 83 -8.41 0.74 2.62
C ALA A 83 -8.07 2.14 3.12
N ALA A 84 -7.69 2.22 4.40
CA ALA A 84 -7.35 3.49 5.01
C ALA A 84 -5.97 3.97 4.57
N GLU A 85 -5.77 5.28 4.62
CA GLU A 85 -4.45 5.87 4.43
C GLU A 85 -3.52 5.45 5.56
N ILE A 86 -2.24 5.27 5.23
CA ILE A 86 -1.23 4.82 6.19
C ILE A 86 -0.07 5.80 6.16
N PRO A 87 0.17 6.56 7.25
CA PRO A 87 1.38 7.37 7.33
C PRO A 87 2.59 6.48 7.56
N PHE A 88 3.71 6.84 6.94
CA PHE A 88 4.94 6.10 7.09
C PHE A 88 6.14 7.02 6.95
N VAL A 89 7.29 6.55 7.45
CA VAL A 89 8.55 7.29 7.39
C VAL A 89 9.56 6.46 6.64
N VAL A 90 10.29 7.09 5.73
CA VAL A 90 11.40 6.46 5.00
C VAL A 90 12.70 6.97 5.61
N TYR A 91 13.57 6.03 5.99
CA TYR A 91 14.89 6.33 6.53
C TYR A 91 15.94 6.08 5.47
N ALA A 92 17.07 6.78 5.57
CA ALA A 92 18.18 6.59 4.63
C ALA A 92 18.66 5.14 4.65
N HIS A 93 18.93 4.60 3.47
CA HIS A 93 19.48 3.25 3.27
C HIS A 93 18.57 2.14 3.80
N GLN A 94 17.25 2.40 3.84
CA GLN A 94 16.29 1.42 4.33
C GLN A 94 15.03 1.45 3.49
N PHE A 95 14.35 0.30 3.40
CA PHE A 95 13.01 0.21 2.86
C PHE A 95 12.03 0.00 4.00
N THR A 96 11.07 0.91 4.09
CA THR A 96 10.01 0.82 5.10
C THR A 96 8.96 -0.17 4.61
N ARG A 97 8.65 -1.17 5.44
CA ARG A 97 7.61 -2.14 5.08
C ARG A 97 6.24 -1.61 5.49
N VAL A 98 5.33 -1.58 4.53
CA VAL A 98 3.94 -1.19 4.76
C VAL A 98 3.04 -2.19 4.04
N ASP A 99 2.23 -2.91 4.80
CA ASP A 99 1.26 -3.83 4.24
C ASP A 99 -0.12 -3.16 4.23
N VAL A 100 -0.87 -3.34 3.14
CA VAL A 100 -2.18 -2.72 2.94
C VAL A 100 -3.22 -3.81 2.88
N ALA A 101 -4.30 -3.66 3.66
CA ALA A 101 -5.40 -4.59 3.65
C ALA A 101 -6.66 -3.85 3.19
N TYR A 102 -7.18 -4.24 2.03
CA TYR A 102 -8.44 -3.71 1.52
C TYR A 102 -9.61 -4.46 2.14
N ASP A 103 -10.66 -3.71 2.48
CA ASP A 103 -11.95 -4.28 2.88
C ASP A 103 -12.76 -4.54 1.61
N SER A 104 -13.10 -5.79 1.37
CA SER A 104 -13.82 -6.18 0.16
C SER A 104 -15.28 -5.73 0.16
N GLY A 105 -15.82 -5.41 1.34
CA GLY A 105 -17.23 -5.10 1.50
C GLY A 105 -18.12 -6.32 1.73
N ILE A 106 -17.55 -7.50 1.72
CA ILE A 106 -18.31 -8.73 2.02
C ILE A 106 -18.58 -8.79 3.53
N ARG A 107 -19.86 -8.98 3.90
CA ARG A 107 -20.29 -9.04 5.31
C ARG A 107 -21.06 -10.30 5.59
#